data_1e311aba1c881315714cb4fc9e562b65
#
_entry.id   1e311aba1c881315714cb4fc9e562b65
#
_cell.length_a   1.000
_cell.length_b   1.000
_cell.length_c   1.000
_cell.angle_alpha   90.00
_cell.angle_beta   90.00
_cell.angle_gamma   90.00
#
_symmetry.space_group_name_H-M   'P 1'
#
loop_
_entity.id
_entity.type
_entity.pdbx_description
1 polymer ?
#
loop_
_entity_poly.entity_id
_entity_poly.type
_entity_poly.pdbx_seq_one_letter_code
_entity_poly.pdbx_strand_id
1 'polypeptide(L)'
;RRDLAEMLKEMKPGFLRFPGGCVIEGWDIENRYQWKHTVGPAQERTQNWNRWAVSKRPKYLDYNQTYGLGFYEYFLLCEYLECDPLPVLNVGLSCQYQGKETVPVYAEDSEKDIGVEINGVIYTTEFYQYIQDALDLIEFCNGDESTLWGGLRSSMGHIEPFNLTLLGVGNEQWEA
;
A
#
# COMPACT_ATOMS: atom_id res chain seq x y z
N ARG A 1 -17.53 -12.11 -4.88
CA ARG A 1 -18.34 -13.35 -4.99
C ARG A 1 -18.21 -14.10 -3.68
N ARG A 2 -19.34 -14.30 -3.02
CA ARG A 2 -19.39 -14.92 -1.68
C ARG A 2 -18.88 -16.36 -1.71
N ASP A 3 -19.23 -17.12 -2.74
CA ASP A 3 -18.78 -18.49 -2.93
C ASP A 3 -17.24 -18.63 -2.95
N LEU A 4 -16.53 -17.68 -3.57
CA LEU A 4 -15.07 -17.68 -3.58
C LEU A 4 -14.49 -17.35 -2.18
N ALA A 5 -15.11 -16.44 -1.45
CA ALA A 5 -14.67 -16.11 -0.09
C ALA A 5 -14.90 -17.30 0.86
N GLU A 6 -16.01 -18.02 0.70
CA GLU A 6 -16.28 -19.25 1.46
C GLU A 6 -15.23 -20.34 1.18
N MET A 7 -14.87 -20.56 -0.10
CA MET A 7 -13.79 -21.51 -0.47
C MET A 7 -12.44 -21.11 0.14
N LEU A 8 -12.10 -19.82 0.11
CA LEU A 8 -10.88 -19.33 0.76
C LEU A 8 -10.90 -19.56 2.28
N LYS A 9 -12.04 -19.32 2.92
CA LYS A 9 -12.19 -19.56 4.36
C LYS A 9 -12.04 -21.04 4.73
N GLU A 10 -12.54 -21.94 3.89
CA GLU A 10 -12.38 -23.39 4.08
C GLU A 10 -10.91 -23.84 4.02
N MET A 11 -10.05 -23.10 3.33
CA MET A 11 -8.61 -23.35 3.29
C MET A 11 -7.90 -23.01 4.61
N LYS A 12 -8.55 -22.24 5.50
CA LYS A 12 -8.00 -21.78 6.79
C LYS A 12 -6.62 -21.15 6.67
N PRO A 13 -6.45 -20.11 5.86
CA PRO A 13 -5.15 -19.44 5.73
C PRO A 13 -4.71 -18.86 7.09
N GLY A 14 -3.41 -18.91 7.40
CA GLY A 14 -2.87 -18.25 8.58
C GLY A 14 -2.76 -16.75 8.41
N PHE A 15 -2.51 -16.29 7.18
CA PHE A 15 -2.46 -14.86 6.83
C PHE A 15 -2.84 -14.63 5.37
N LEU A 16 -3.19 -13.39 5.05
CA LEU A 16 -3.38 -12.90 3.68
C LEU A 16 -2.39 -11.78 3.39
N ARG A 17 -1.48 -12.01 2.43
CA ARG A 17 -0.54 -11.00 1.94
C ARG A 17 -1.15 -10.21 0.78
N PHE A 18 -1.20 -8.89 0.90
CA PHE A 18 -1.78 -8.01 -0.12
C PHE A 18 -1.02 -6.67 -0.23
N PRO A 19 -1.16 -5.90 -1.32
CA PRO A 19 -1.90 -6.19 -2.55
C PRO A 19 -1.20 -7.21 -3.45
N GLY A 20 0.02 -7.61 -3.13
CA GLY A 20 0.86 -8.53 -3.87
C GLY A 20 2.29 -8.02 -4.01
N GLY A 21 3.12 -8.73 -4.77
CA GLY A 21 4.55 -8.44 -4.94
C GLY A 21 4.81 -7.22 -5.84
N CYS A 22 5.04 -7.48 -7.12
CA CYS A 22 5.35 -6.43 -8.09
C CYS A 22 4.26 -5.33 -8.23
N VAL A 23 3.03 -5.58 -7.80
CA VAL A 23 1.97 -4.57 -7.78
C VAL A 23 2.34 -3.42 -6.85
N ILE A 24 3.00 -3.69 -5.72
CA ILE A 24 3.41 -2.63 -4.78
C ILE A 24 4.52 -1.75 -5.36
N GLU A 25 5.40 -2.33 -6.18
CA GLU A 25 6.49 -1.61 -6.83
C GLU A 25 5.99 -0.68 -7.94
N GLY A 26 4.96 -1.13 -8.70
CA GLY A 26 4.53 -0.47 -9.92
C GLY A 26 5.49 -0.71 -11.09
N TRP A 27 5.19 -0.09 -12.23
CA TRP A 27 6.12 0.00 -13.37
C TRP A 27 7.23 1.02 -13.09
N ASP A 28 6.84 2.18 -12.62
CA ASP A 28 7.65 3.32 -12.18
C ASP A 28 7.14 3.79 -10.81
N ILE A 29 7.81 4.75 -10.21
CA ILE A 29 7.43 5.28 -8.89
C ILE A 29 6.02 5.91 -8.90
N GLU A 30 5.62 6.54 -10.01
CA GLU A 30 4.28 7.11 -10.15
C GLU A 30 3.20 6.02 -10.12
N ASN A 31 3.46 4.87 -10.78
CA ASN A 31 2.52 3.75 -10.87
C ASN A 31 2.51 2.83 -9.63
N ARG A 32 3.34 3.11 -8.62
CA ARG A 32 3.36 2.31 -7.39
C ARG A 32 1.98 2.22 -6.74
N TYR A 33 1.72 1.16 -6.03
CA TYR A 33 0.49 1.03 -5.27
C TYR A 33 0.56 1.91 -4.01
N GLN A 34 -0.34 2.88 -3.92
CA GLN A 34 -0.46 3.81 -2.80
C GLN A 34 -1.74 3.48 -2.03
N TRP A 35 -1.62 2.90 -0.85
CA TRP A 35 -2.76 2.43 -0.08
C TRP A 35 -3.78 3.53 0.25
N LYS A 36 -3.31 4.77 0.45
CA LYS A 36 -4.16 5.94 0.71
C LYS A 36 -5.15 6.24 -0.43
N HIS A 37 -4.79 5.88 -1.67
CA HIS A 37 -5.68 6.00 -2.82
C HIS A 37 -6.74 4.90 -2.88
N THR A 38 -6.68 3.91 -1.97
CA THR A 38 -7.53 2.71 -2.00
C THR A 38 -8.51 2.64 -0.84
N VAL A 39 -8.56 3.68 -0.01
CA VAL A 39 -9.49 3.84 1.12
C VAL A 39 -10.40 5.04 0.91
N GLY A 40 -11.41 5.22 1.75
CA GLY A 40 -12.46 6.21 1.55
C GLY A 40 -13.56 5.71 0.60
N PRO A 41 -14.51 6.58 0.20
CA PRO A 41 -15.61 6.22 -0.69
C PRO A 41 -15.11 5.64 -2.02
N ALA A 42 -15.60 4.48 -2.42
CA ALA A 42 -15.08 3.74 -3.59
C ALA A 42 -15.14 4.55 -4.90
N GLN A 43 -16.15 5.40 -5.06
CA GLN A 43 -16.32 6.27 -6.23
C GLN A 43 -15.33 7.45 -6.29
N GLU A 44 -14.64 7.74 -5.20
CA GLU A 44 -13.66 8.84 -5.08
C GLU A 44 -12.22 8.36 -5.18
N ARG A 45 -12.01 7.03 -5.20
CA ARG A 45 -10.68 6.43 -5.24
C ARG A 45 -10.02 6.67 -6.59
N THR A 46 -8.75 7.08 -6.54
CA THR A 46 -7.95 7.33 -7.74
C THR A 46 -7.65 6.03 -8.45
N GLN A 47 -8.05 5.93 -9.72
CA GLN A 47 -7.70 4.78 -10.54
C GLN A 47 -6.21 4.80 -10.86
N ASN A 48 -5.61 3.61 -10.92
CA ASN A 48 -4.25 3.42 -11.38
C ASN A 48 -4.22 2.46 -12.56
N TRP A 49 -3.37 2.73 -13.54
CA TRP A 49 -3.22 1.82 -14.67
C TRP A 49 -2.54 0.51 -14.24
N ASN A 50 -2.91 -0.57 -14.90
CA ASN A 50 -2.36 -1.88 -14.56
C ASN A 50 -0.94 -2.03 -15.13
N ARG A 51 0.05 -2.24 -14.27
CA ARG A 51 1.45 -2.38 -14.67
C ARG A 51 1.73 -3.50 -15.67
N TRP A 52 0.89 -4.51 -15.73
CA TRP A 52 1.05 -5.63 -16.66
C TRP A 52 0.54 -5.33 -18.08
N ALA A 53 -0.23 -4.26 -18.24
CA ALA A 53 -0.81 -3.86 -19.52
C ALA A 53 0.17 -3.10 -20.45
N VAL A 54 1.41 -2.89 -20.04
CA VAL A 54 2.25 -1.78 -20.50
C VAL A 54 3.21 -2.11 -21.61
N SER A 55 3.59 -3.35 -21.81
CA SER A 55 4.79 -3.67 -22.60
C SER A 55 4.78 -3.20 -24.06
N LYS A 56 3.64 -2.75 -24.60
CA LYS A 56 3.55 -2.31 -26.02
C LYS A 56 2.41 -1.33 -26.33
N ARG A 57 1.72 -0.74 -25.34
CA ARG A 57 0.55 0.12 -25.57
C ARG A 57 0.59 1.38 -24.69
N PRO A 58 -0.06 2.47 -25.08
CA PRO A 58 -0.20 3.64 -24.22
C PRO A 58 -0.87 3.27 -22.89
N LYS A 59 -0.30 3.74 -21.77
CA LYS A 59 -0.67 3.44 -20.38
C LYS A 59 -2.17 3.53 -20.08
N TYR A 60 -2.91 4.38 -20.77
CA TYR A 60 -4.30 4.73 -20.51
C TYR A 60 -5.32 4.05 -21.44
N LEU A 61 -4.89 3.18 -22.34
CA LEU A 61 -5.80 2.51 -23.29
C LEU A 61 -6.20 1.10 -22.87
N ASP A 62 -5.50 0.51 -21.90
CA ASP A 62 -5.83 -0.78 -21.34
C ASP A 62 -6.71 -0.64 -20.08
N TYR A 63 -6.90 -1.70 -19.32
CA TYR A 63 -7.69 -1.63 -18.11
C TYR A 63 -6.91 -1.03 -16.93
N ASN A 64 -7.64 -0.33 -16.08
CA ASN A 64 -7.12 0.28 -14.85
C ASN A 64 -7.57 -0.53 -13.63
N GLN A 65 -6.79 -0.40 -12.55
CA GLN A 65 -7.20 -0.80 -11.22
C GLN A 65 -8.11 0.30 -10.65
N THR A 66 -9.35 -0.04 -10.34
CA THR A 66 -10.33 0.92 -9.81
C THR A 66 -10.26 1.07 -8.30
N TYR A 67 -9.50 0.19 -7.65
CA TYR A 67 -9.41 0.08 -6.19
C TYR A 67 -10.77 -0.15 -5.48
N GLY A 68 -11.75 -0.70 -6.19
CA GLY A 68 -12.99 -1.19 -5.56
C GLY A 68 -12.74 -2.32 -4.54
N LEU A 69 -11.61 -3.02 -4.66
CA LEU A 69 -11.00 -3.86 -3.63
C LEU A 69 -9.70 -3.17 -3.20
N GLY A 70 -9.77 -2.33 -2.19
CA GLY A 70 -8.65 -1.60 -1.61
C GLY A 70 -8.23 -2.18 -0.26
N PHE A 71 -7.37 -1.44 0.45
CA PHE A 71 -6.86 -1.92 1.75
C PHE A 71 -7.98 -2.16 2.77
N TYR A 72 -8.96 -1.28 2.84
CA TYR A 72 -10.11 -1.47 3.74
C TYR A 72 -10.83 -2.80 3.48
N GLU A 73 -11.12 -3.12 2.22
CA GLU A 73 -11.80 -4.36 1.85
C GLU A 73 -10.92 -5.59 2.07
N TYR A 74 -9.58 -5.47 1.93
CA TYR A 74 -8.66 -6.56 2.27
C TYR A 74 -8.66 -6.85 3.77
N PHE A 75 -8.69 -5.82 4.62
CA PHE A 75 -8.80 -6.03 6.07
C PHE A 75 -10.12 -6.69 6.46
N LEU A 76 -11.25 -6.24 5.89
CA LEU A 76 -12.54 -6.91 6.09
C LEU A 76 -12.54 -8.37 5.60
N LEU A 77 -11.84 -8.64 4.51
CA LEU A 77 -11.68 -10.01 4.02
C LEU A 77 -10.86 -10.86 4.99
N CYS A 78 -9.78 -10.32 5.57
CA CYS A 78 -8.99 -11.04 6.57
C CYS A 78 -9.83 -11.41 7.79
N GLU A 79 -10.65 -10.49 8.31
CA GLU A 79 -11.58 -10.79 9.41
C GLU A 79 -12.58 -11.88 9.02
N TYR A 80 -13.16 -11.79 7.80
CA TYR A 80 -14.07 -12.83 7.32
C TYR A 80 -13.40 -14.21 7.21
N LEU A 81 -12.15 -14.24 6.75
CA LEU A 81 -11.34 -15.46 6.61
C LEU A 81 -10.79 -15.97 7.94
N GLU A 82 -10.85 -15.16 9.02
CA GLU A 82 -10.25 -15.45 10.33
C GLU A 82 -8.72 -15.66 10.21
N CYS A 83 -8.04 -14.78 9.44
CA CYS A 83 -6.61 -14.83 9.22
C CYS A 83 -5.94 -13.47 9.45
N ASP A 84 -4.64 -13.48 9.70
CA ASP A 84 -3.87 -12.25 9.92
C ASP A 84 -3.71 -11.45 8.61
N PRO A 85 -3.91 -10.13 8.62
CA PRO A 85 -3.55 -9.28 7.49
C PRO A 85 -2.03 -9.08 7.43
N LEU A 86 -1.45 -9.23 6.23
CA LEU A 86 -0.06 -8.88 5.94
C LEU A 86 -0.04 -7.87 4.77
N PRO A 87 -0.39 -6.60 5.02
CA PRO A 87 -0.26 -5.56 4.02
C PRO A 87 1.22 -5.33 3.68
N VAL A 88 1.52 -5.09 2.40
CA VAL A 88 2.87 -4.75 1.93
C VAL A 88 2.88 -3.31 1.45
N LEU A 89 3.92 -2.57 1.82
CA LEU A 89 4.13 -1.18 1.40
C LEU A 89 5.37 -1.04 0.51
N ASN A 90 5.32 -0.08 -0.41
CA ASN A 90 6.48 0.35 -1.19
C ASN A 90 7.48 1.10 -0.30
N VAL A 91 8.75 1.01 -0.64
CA VAL A 91 9.87 1.63 0.10
C VAL A 91 10.73 2.54 -0.80
N GLY A 92 10.12 3.16 -1.80
CA GLY A 92 10.82 4.07 -2.70
C GLY A 92 11.53 3.38 -3.86
N LEU A 93 11.11 2.16 -4.22
CA LEU A 93 11.66 1.39 -5.32
C LEU A 93 10.56 0.98 -6.28
N SER A 94 10.75 1.23 -7.58
CA SER A 94 9.92 0.65 -8.63
C SER A 94 10.46 -0.71 -9.06
N CYS A 95 9.71 -1.42 -9.92
CA CYS A 95 10.09 -2.75 -10.37
C CYS A 95 11.47 -2.75 -11.04
N GLN A 96 12.37 -3.57 -10.54
CA GLN A 96 13.76 -3.65 -10.98
C GLN A 96 13.93 -4.15 -12.41
N TYR A 97 12.92 -4.84 -12.95
CA TYR A 97 12.90 -5.26 -14.35
C TYR A 97 12.28 -4.24 -15.32
N GLN A 98 11.58 -3.21 -14.78
CA GLN A 98 10.83 -2.27 -15.59
C GLN A 98 11.35 -0.84 -15.42
N GLY A 99 10.73 -0.02 -14.58
CA GLY A 99 11.12 1.38 -14.44
C GLY A 99 12.51 1.58 -13.83
N LYS A 100 12.88 0.72 -12.88
CA LYS A 100 14.17 0.77 -12.17
C LYS A 100 14.44 2.10 -11.47
N GLU A 101 13.38 2.78 -11.09
CA GLU A 101 13.47 4.04 -10.37
C GLU A 101 13.66 3.81 -8.88
N THR A 102 14.46 4.64 -8.27
CA THR A 102 14.69 4.66 -6.83
C THR A 102 14.51 6.07 -6.29
N VAL A 103 13.99 6.18 -5.08
CA VAL A 103 13.89 7.45 -4.36
C VAL A 103 15.15 7.60 -3.48
N PRO A 104 15.85 8.74 -3.54
CA PRO A 104 17.00 9.00 -2.67
C PRO A 104 16.59 8.93 -1.20
N VAL A 105 17.30 8.14 -0.40
CA VAL A 105 16.97 7.91 1.01
C VAL A 105 17.46 9.06 1.88
N TYR A 106 18.72 9.46 1.71
CA TYR A 106 19.37 10.47 2.54
C TYR A 106 19.41 11.83 1.84
N ALA A 107 19.22 12.90 2.60
CA ALA A 107 19.22 14.26 2.06
C ALA A 107 20.58 14.69 1.49
N GLU A 108 21.67 14.11 1.97
CA GLU A 108 23.02 14.31 1.42
C GLU A 108 23.19 13.80 0.00
N ASP A 109 22.33 12.87 -0.43
CA ASP A 109 22.26 12.35 -1.81
C ASP A 109 21.43 13.25 -2.73
N SER A 110 20.82 14.30 -2.19
CA SER A 110 19.94 15.23 -2.90
C SER A 110 20.38 16.68 -2.68
N GLU A 111 20.95 17.33 -3.69
CA GLU A 111 21.42 18.72 -3.62
C GLU A 111 20.32 19.76 -3.33
N LYS A 112 19.05 19.38 -3.30
CA LYS A 112 17.89 20.28 -3.23
C LYS A 112 16.97 20.03 -2.04
N ASP A 113 17.15 18.96 -1.30
CA ASP A 113 16.22 18.57 -0.23
C ASP A 113 16.81 18.88 1.15
N ILE A 114 16.12 19.72 1.91
CA ILE A 114 16.50 20.06 3.31
C ILE A 114 16.32 18.83 4.22
N GLY A 115 15.46 17.89 3.83
CA GLY A 115 15.24 16.64 4.53
C GLY A 115 14.46 16.75 5.84
N VAL A 116 14.19 15.58 6.41
CA VAL A 116 13.54 15.41 7.72
C VAL A 116 14.49 14.65 8.64
N GLU A 117 14.83 15.24 9.78
CA GLU A 117 15.71 14.60 10.76
C GLU A 117 14.92 13.64 11.65
N ILE A 118 15.41 12.39 11.73
CA ILE A 118 14.91 11.37 12.66
C ILE A 118 16.12 10.71 13.33
N ASN A 119 16.22 10.82 14.64
CA ASN A 119 17.29 10.21 15.44
C ASN A 119 18.72 10.53 14.93
N GLY A 120 18.94 11.76 14.47
CA GLY A 120 20.25 12.23 13.97
C GLY A 120 20.55 11.82 12.53
N VAL A 121 19.59 11.22 11.82
CA VAL A 121 19.71 10.91 10.39
C VAL A 121 18.75 11.80 9.61
N ILE A 122 19.24 12.41 8.52
CA ILE A 122 18.45 13.30 7.67
C ILE A 122 18.02 12.54 6.43
N TYR A 123 16.73 12.24 6.36
CA TYR A 123 16.09 11.59 5.23
C TYR A 123 15.59 12.62 4.22
N THR A 124 15.54 12.28 2.94
CA THR A 124 14.87 13.15 1.96
C THR A 124 13.40 13.32 2.30
N THR A 125 12.83 14.47 1.97
CA THR A 125 11.38 14.72 2.15
C THR A 125 10.55 13.70 1.38
N GLU A 126 11.01 13.30 0.20
CA GLU A 126 10.34 12.30 -0.62
C GLU A 126 10.34 10.92 0.04
N PHE A 127 11.50 10.44 0.54
CA PHE A 127 11.57 9.14 1.23
C PHE A 127 10.78 9.15 2.54
N TYR A 128 10.76 10.28 3.25
CA TYR A 128 9.99 10.41 4.48
C TYR A 128 8.49 10.12 4.28
N GLN A 129 7.93 10.38 3.09
CA GLN A 129 6.53 10.05 2.79
C GLN A 129 6.26 8.54 2.87
N TYR A 130 7.22 7.69 2.52
CA TYR A 130 7.06 6.23 2.64
C TYR A 130 7.04 5.79 4.10
N ILE A 131 7.84 6.43 4.95
CA ILE A 131 7.79 6.22 6.41
C ILE A 131 6.43 6.67 6.95
N GLN A 132 5.98 7.86 6.56
CA GLN A 132 4.69 8.39 6.98
C GLN A 132 3.52 7.53 6.49
N ASP A 133 3.59 6.99 5.27
CA ASP A 133 2.58 6.06 4.76
C ASP A 133 2.46 4.79 5.61
N ALA A 134 3.57 4.30 6.15
CA ALA A 134 3.55 3.15 7.06
C ALA A 134 2.95 3.50 8.42
N LEU A 135 3.31 4.65 8.99
CA LEU A 135 2.76 5.13 10.27
C LEU A 135 1.25 5.39 10.16
N ASP A 136 0.83 6.02 9.07
CA ASP A 136 -0.58 6.31 8.80
C ASP A 136 -1.40 5.02 8.60
N LEU A 137 -0.80 3.99 7.98
CA LEU A 137 -1.46 2.69 7.87
C LEU A 137 -1.63 2.00 9.23
N ILE A 138 -0.62 2.08 10.09
CA ILE A 138 -0.72 1.56 11.46
C ILE A 138 -1.82 2.32 12.20
N GLU A 139 -1.90 3.65 12.07
CA GLU A 139 -2.97 4.44 12.67
C GLU A 139 -4.35 4.08 12.07
N PHE A 140 -4.44 3.91 10.75
CA PHE A 140 -5.69 3.47 10.09
C PHE A 140 -6.19 2.15 10.67
N CYS A 141 -5.28 1.20 10.92
CA CYS A 141 -5.65 -0.12 11.42
C CYS A 141 -5.87 -0.15 12.94
N ASN A 142 -5.05 0.56 13.71
CA ASN A 142 -4.97 0.39 15.16
C ASN A 142 -5.38 1.63 15.96
N GLY A 143 -5.46 2.80 15.32
CA GLY A 143 -5.91 4.04 15.95
C GLY A 143 -7.39 4.01 16.30
N ASP A 144 -7.77 4.74 17.32
CA ASP A 144 -9.19 4.94 17.67
C ASP A 144 -9.87 5.98 16.74
N GLU A 145 -11.17 6.15 16.87
CA GLU A 145 -11.96 7.05 16.02
C GLU A 145 -11.60 8.54 16.17
N SER A 146 -10.85 8.94 17.19
CA SER A 146 -10.41 10.31 17.41
C SER A 146 -9.17 10.67 16.59
N THR A 147 -8.45 9.67 16.09
CA THR A 147 -7.29 9.87 15.22
C THR A 147 -7.73 10.12 13.78
N LEU A 148 -6.84 10.72 12.96
CA LEU A 148 -7.16 11.04 11.56
C LEU A 148 -7.54 9.78 10.76
N TRP A 149 -6.68 8.78 10.80
CA TRP A 149 -6.85 7.57 9.99
C TRP A 149 -7.78 6.54 10.63
N GLY A 150 -7.79 6.43 11.97
CA GLY A 150 -8.79 5.64 12.70
C GLY A 150 -10.20 6.19 12.52
N GLY A 151 -10.35 7.53 12.52
CA GLY A 151 -11.61 8.21 12.19
C GLY A 151 -12.08 7.94 10.77
N LEU A 152 -11.17 7.90 9.78
CA LEU A 152 -11.51 7.51 8.42
C LEU A 152 -12.03 6.06 8.37
N ARG A 153 -11.32 5.11 8.98
CA ARG A 153 -11.78 3.71 9.10
C ARG A 153 -13.19 3.64 9.69
N SER A 154 -13.41 4.34 10.81
CA SER A 154 -14.72 4.39 11.48
C SER A 154 -15.81 4.94 10.56
N SER A 155 -15.54 6.01 9.81
CA SER A 155 -16.47 6.60 8.85
C SER A 155 -16.82 5.66 7.68
N MET A 156 -15.91 4.74 7.36
CA MET A 156 -16.13 3.68 6.36
C MET A 156 -16.96 2.51 6.89
N GLY A 157 -17.33 2.53 8.19
CA GLY A 157 -18.23 1.56 8.80
C GLY A 157 -17.57 0.54 9.73
N HIS A 158 -16.26 0.67 10.00
CA HIS A 158 -15.54 -0.23 10.92
C HIS A 158 -14.96 0.56 12.09
N ILE A 159 -15.69 0.62 13.20
CA ILE A 159 -15.33 1.41 14.39
C ILE A 159 -14.13 0.78 15.11
N GLU A 160 -14.17 -0.54 15.32
CA GLU A 160 -13.12 -1.25 16.05
C GLU A 160 -11.80 -1.30 15.27
N PRO A 161 -10.64 -1.31 15.94
CA PRO A 161 -9.36 -1.53 15.29
C PRO A 161 -9.27 -2.90 14.60
N PHE A 162 -8.58 -2.95 13.44
CA PHE A 162 -8.25 -4.22 12.77
C PHE A 162 -7.14 -5.01 13.49
N ASN A 163 -6.48 -4.42 14.49
CA ASN A 163 -5.40 -5.03 15.25
C ASN A 163 -4.24 -5.54 14.38
N LEU A 164 -3.76 -4.69 13.48
CA LEU A 164 -2.62 -5.00 12.62
C LEU A 164 -1.37 -5.31 13.46
N THR A 165 -0.80 -6.48 13.26
CA THR A 165 0.43 -6.95 13.93
C THR A 165 1.56 -7.26 12.96
N LEU A 166 1.27 -7.39 11.67
CA LEU A 166 2.23 -7.74 10.62
C LEU A 166 2.23 -6.68 9.54
N LEU A 167 3.41 -6.26 9.11
CA LEU A 167 3.60 -5.31 8.02
C LEU A 167 4.74 -5.78 7.12
N GLY A 168 4.49 -5.92 5.83
CA GLY A 168 5.51 -6.18 4.83
C GLY A 168 6.10 -4.86 4.32
N VAL A 169 7.42 -4.79 4.24
CA VAL A 169 8.18 -3.61 3.81
C VAL A 169 8.94 -3.97 2.54
N GLY A 170 8.51 -3.39 1.42
CA GLY A 170 9.10 -3.64 0.11
C GLY A 170 8.80 -5.00 -0.52
N ASN A 171 9.31 -5.20 -1.72
CA ASN A 171 9.20 -6.44 -2.48
C ASN A 171 10.41 -6.60 -3.42
N GLU A 172 10.99 -7.80 -3.49
CA GLU A 172 12.00 -8.19 -4.48
C GLU A 172 13.19 -7.22 -4.68
N GLN A 173 13.73 -6.66 -3.60
CA GLN A 173 14.82 -5.68 -3.64
C GLN A 173 16.20 -6.34 -3.68
N TRP A 174 16.45 -7.21 -4.64
CA TRP A 174 17.72 -7.93 -4.74
C TRP A 174 18.80 -7.23 -5.56
N GLU A 175 18.48 -6.14 -6.26
CA GLU A 175 19.43 -5.35 -7.06
C GLU A 175 19.48 -3.86 -6.65
N ALA A 176 18.93 -3.53 -5.47
CA ALA A 176 18.86 -2.14 -4.98
C ALA A 176 20.07 -1.76 -4.14
#